data_da519340cf123b2922583b7f01bc9dbe
#
_entry.id   da519340cf123b2922583b7f01bc9dbe
#
_cell.length_a   1.000
_cell.length_b   1.000
_cell.length_c   1.000
_cell.angle_alpha   90.00
_cell.angle_beta   90.00
_cell.angle_gamma   90.00
#
_symmetry.space_group_name_H-M   'P 1'
#
loop_
_entity.id
_entity.type
_entity.pdbx_description
1 polymer ?
#
loop_
_entity_poly.entity_id
_entity_poly.type
_entity_poly.pdbx_seq_one_letter_code
_entity_poly.pdbx_strand_id
1 'polypeptide(L)'
;MISFVLFSVQSNAQQDYTWEDYGISFTLADDFKETVSTGEEFSATGDGMEMTIIPFTDETIDDTDITGYTMSIAASLNLARIDDVSTINFNGFKGGYAEGELDGAKIFIMGVIDPNSDTNFFVIITFLDGDTNAVDEAVNICKSIRKL
;
A
#
# COMPACT_ATOMS: atom_id res chain seq x y z
N MET A 1 20.50 -2.76 -47.36
CA MET A 1 19.44 -3.39 -46.52
C MET A 1 19.67 -2.93 -45.11
N ILE A 2 18.87 -2.00 -44.64
CA ILE A 2 18.98 -1.49 -43.27
C ILE A 2 18.03 -2.32 -42.39
N SER A 3 18.61 -3.11 -41.49
CA SER A 3 17.83 -3.91 -40.52
C SER A 3 17.44 -3.01 -39.37
N PHE A 4 16.16 -2.63 -39.29
CA PHE A 4 15.59 -1.98 -38.12
C PHE A 4 15.40 -3.03 -37.02
N VAL A 5 16.28 -2.99 -36.03
CA VAL A 5 16.04 -3.72 -34.77
C VAL A 5 15.04 -2.89 -33.97
N LEU A 6 13.80 -3.31 -33.99
CA LEU A 6 12.78 -2.83 -33.08
C LEU A 6 13.12 -3.32 -31.67
N PHE A 7 13.74 -2.47 -30.88
CA PHE A 7 13.76 -2.66 -29.42
C PHE A 7 12.34 -2.41 -28.92
N SER A 8 11.62 -3.50 -28.65
CA SER A 8 10.41 -3.38 -27.86
C SER A 8 10.84 -3.01 -26.43
N VAL A 9 10.74 -1.75 -26.09
CA VAL A 9 10.81 -1.33 -24.69
C VAL A 9 9.55 -1.88 -24.03
N GLN A 10 9.68 -2.95 -23.24
CA GLN A 10 8.64 -3.34 -22.32
C GLN A 10 8.56 -2.25 -21.25
N SER A 11 7.73 -1.23 -21.49
CA SER A 11 7.26 -0.39 -20.42
C SER A 11 6.38 -1.27 -19.54
N ASN A 12 6.72 -1.48 -18.28
CA ASN A 12 5.77 -1.99 -17.30
C ASN A 12 4.62 -0.98 -17.28
N ALA A 13 3.57 -1.32 -18.01
CA ALA A 13 2.40 -0.48 -18.09
C ALA A 13 1.79 -0.41 -16.68
N GLN A 14 1.47 0.78 -16.23
CA GLN A 14 0.85 1.08 -14.95
C GLN A 14 -0.49 1.72 -15.20
N GLN A 15 -1.42 1.54 -14.28
CA GLN A 15 -2.74 2.14 -14.35
C GLN A 15 -3.07 2.86 -13.05
N ASP A 16 -3.78 3.98 -13.20
CA ASP A 16 -4.27 4.75 -12.06
C ASP A 16 -5.66 4.23 -11.66
N TYR A 17 -5.81 3.96 -10.38
CA TYR A 17 -7.08 3.67 -9.74
C TYR A 17 -7.55 4.89 -8.97
N THR A 18 -8.83 5.18 -9.07
CA THR A 18 -9.48 6.23 -8.29
C THR A 18 -10.51 5.61 -7.37
N TRP A 19 -10.36 5.85 -6.08
CA TRP A 19 -11.34 5.44 -5.08
C TRP A 19 -12.12 6.67 -4.64
N GLU A 20 -13.25 6.90 -5.31
CA GLU A 20 -14.03 8.13 -5.19
C GLU A 20 -14.65 8.30 -3.80
N ASP A 21 -15.03 7.21 -3.15
CA ASP A 21 -15.65 7.23 -1.82
C ASP A 21 -14.74 7.89 -0.77
N TYR A 22 -13.43 7.84 -0.97
CA TYR A 22 -12.44 8.45 -0.07
C TYR A 22 -11.62 9.56 -0.70
N GLY A 23 -11.86 9.88 -1.95
CA GLY A 23 -11.15 10.97 -2.63
C GLY A 23 -9.65 10.74 -2.76
N ILE A 24 -9.23 9.50 -2.95
CA ILE A 24 -7.84 9.14 -3.19
C ILE A 24 -7.65 8.42 -4.52
N SER A 25 -6.45 8.50 -5.05
CA SER A 25 -6.00 7.79 -6.25
C SER A 25 -4.64 7.18 -5.99
N PHE A 26 -4.32 6.11 -6.67
CA PHE A 26 -3.03 5.41 -6.56
C PHE A 26 -2.74 4.67 -7.85
N THR A 27 -1.46 4.31 -8.04
CA THR A 27 -0.96 3.69 -9.27
C THR A 27 -0.57 2.24 -9.00
N LEU A 28 -1.11 1.32 -9.78
CA LEU A 28 -0.81 -0.11 -9.73
C LEU A 28 -0.27 -0.58 -11.08
N ALA A 29 0.42 -1.73 -11.08
CA ALA A 29 0.80 -2.41 -12.33
C ALA A 29 -0.46 -2.87 -13.09
N ASP A 30 -0.36 -3.01 -14.41
CA ASP A 30 -1.51 -3.32 -15.27
C ASP A 30 -2.15 -4.69 -15.03
N ASP A 31 -1.41 -5.63 -14.43
CA ASP A 31 -1.92 -6.94 -14.10
C ASP A 31 -2.75 -6.98 -12.82
N PHE A 32 -2.79 -5.88 -12.05
CA PHE A 32 -3.69 -5.77 -10.90
C PHE A 32 -5.14 -5.75 -11.34
N LYS A 33 -5.95 -6.52 -10.63
CA LYS A 33 -7.40 -6.55 -10.80
C LYS A 33 -8.08 -6.25 -9.48
N GLU A 34 -9.00 -5.31 -9.52
CA GLU A 34 -9.85 -4.99 -8.40
C GLU A 34 -10.70 -6.19 -8.00
N THR A 35 -10.69 -6.55 -6.74
CA THR A 35 -11.49 -7.63 -6.17
C THR A 35 -12.60 -7.12 -5.25
N VAL A 36 -12.36 -6.00 -4.57
CA VAL A 36 -13.34 -5.32 -3.71
C VAL A 36 -13.20 -3.80 -3.90
N SER A 37 -14.31 -3.10 -4.06
CA SER A 37 -14.36 -1.65 -4.00
C SER A 37 -15.69 -1.23 -3.40
N THR A 38 -15.67 -0.90 -2.11
CA THR A 38 -16.83 -0.46 -1.33
C THR A 38 -16.49 0.82 -0.58
N GLY A 39 -17.43 1.39 0.15
CA GLY A 39 -17.12 2.50 1.06
C GLY A 39 -16.32 2.10 2.31
N GLU A 40 -16.01 0.83 2.49
CA GLU A 40 -15.30 0.32 3.67
C GLU A 40 -13.97 -0.34 3.34
N GLU A 41 -13.75 -0.73 2.08
CA GLU A 41 -12.57 -1.50 1.67
C GLU A 41 -12.30 -1.38 0.17
N PHE A 42 -11.04 -1.22 -0.17
CA PHE A 42 -10.54 -1.45 -1.52
C PHE A 42 -9.55 -2.61 -1.49
N SER A 43 -9.71 -3.58 -2.38
CA SER A 43 -8.75 -4.68 -2.56
C SER A 43 -8.48 -4.95 -4.03
N ALA A 44 -7.23 -5.28 -4.33
CA ALA A 44 -6.79 -5.66 -5.67
C ALA A 44 -5.67 -6.69 -5.59
N THR A 45 -5.57 -7.55 -6.59
CA THR A 45 -4.55 -8.59 -6.69
C THR A 45 -3.83 -8.51 -8.02
N GLY A 46 -2.52 -8.58 -7.99
CA GLY A 46 -1.65 -8.57 -9.18
C GLY A 46 -0.18 -8.55 -8.78
N ASP A 47 0.68 -8.80 -9.74
CA ASP A 47 2.14 -8.75 -9.57
C ASP A 47 2.66 -9.57 -8.37
N GLY A 48 2.04 -10.74 -8.11
CA GLY A 48 2.39 -11.59 -6.98
C GLY A 48 2.01 -11.03 -5.60
N MET A 49 1.10 -10.05 -5.55
CA MET A 49 0.66 -9.37 -4.33
C MET A 49 -0.87 -9.33 -4.22
N GLU A 50 -1.33 -9.28 -2.99
CA GLU A 50 -2.71 -8.90 -2.65
C GLU A 50 -2.65 -7.64 -1.79
N MET A 51 -3.30 -6.57 -2.26
CA MET A 51 -3.35 -5.29 -1.55
C MET A 51 -4.76 -5.02 -1.03
N THR A 52 -4.83 -4.56 0.20
CA THR A 52 -6.08 -4.09 0.82
C THR A 52 -5.85 -2.73 1.47
N ILE A 53 -6.75 -1.79 1.22
CA ILE A 53 -6.80 -0.48 1.88
C ILE A 53 -8.07 -0.43 2.71
N ILE A 54 -7.94 -0.16 4.01
CA ILE A 54 -9.06 -0.04 4.95
C ILE A 54 -9.01 1.35 5.58
N PRO A 55 -9.97 2.23 5.25
CA PRO A 55 -10.06 3.52 5.89
C PRO A 55 -10.73 3.42 7.25
N PHE A 56 -10.42 4.34 8.11
CA PHE A 56 -11.12 4.53 9.36
C PHE A 56 -11.02 5.98 9.82
N THR A 57 -11.96 6.38 10.66
CA THR A 57 -12.01 7.72 11.25
C THR A 57 -11.66 7.62 12.73
N ASP A 58 -10.57 8.27 13.14
CA ASP A 58 -10.17 8.36 14.53
C ASP A 58 -9.50 9.73 14.77
N GLU A 59 -10.21 10.61 15.48
CA GLU A 59 -9.74 11.94 15.81
C GLU A 59 -8.65 11.94 16.90
N THR A 60 -8.42 10.81 17.56
CA THR A 60 -7.44 10.69 18.63
C THR A 60 -6.03 10.38 18.15
N ILE A 61 -5.89 9.95 16.87
CA ILE A 61 -4.60 9.63 16.29
C ILE A 61 -4.04 10.89 15.65
N ASP A 62 -2.87 11.29 16.07
CA ASP A 62 -2.12 12.38 15.47
C ASP A 62 -0.81 11.90 14.83
N ASP A 63 -0.18 12.77 14.08
CA ASP A 63 1.05 12.47 13.34
C ASP A 63 2.30 12.26 14.21
N THR A 64 2.19 12.52 15.52
CA THR A 64 3.30 12.32 16.46
C THR A 64 3.42 10.87 16.94
N ASP A 65 2.36 10.06 16.79
CA ASP A 65 2.32 8.67 17.23
C ASP A 65 2.08 7.66 16.10
N ILE A 66 2.53 7.98 14.90
CA ILE A 66 2.34 7.10 13.72
C ILE A 66 3.00 5.72 13.92
N THR A 67 4.12 5.66 14.61
CA THR A 67 4.81 4.40 14.91
C THR A 67 3.97 3.52 15.83
N GLY A 68 3.45 4.06 16.92
CA GLY A 68 2.57 3.33 17.84
C GLY A 68 1.28 2.88 17.16
N TYR A 69 0.72 3.73 16.31
CA TYR A 69 -0.44 3.41 15.51
C TYR A 69 -0.20 2.23 14.55
N THR A 70 0.90 2.26 13.79
CA THR A 70 1.26 1.17 12.88
C THR A 70 1.49 -0.14 13.64
N MET A 71 2.15 -0.09 14.78
CA MET A 71 2.36 -1.25 15.64
C MET A 71 1.03 -1.82 16.17
N SER A 72 0.07 -0.98 16.51
CA SER A 72 -1.26 -1.41 16.96
C SER A 72 -2.02 -2.16 15.87
N ILE A 73 -1.92 -1.71 14.62
CA ILE A 73 -2.50 -2.42 13.47
C ILE A 73 -1.84 -3.79 13.31
N ALA A 74 -0.52 -3.83 13.32
CA ALA A 74 0.24 -5.08 13.19
C ALA A 74 -0.12 -6.09 14.30
N ALA A 75 -0.27 -5.63 15.52
CA ALA A 75 -0.69 -6.45 16.65
C ALA A 75 -2.11 -6.99 16.49
N SER A 76 -3.03 -6.20 15.95
CA SER A 76 -4.41 -6.62 15.70
C SER A 76 -4.52 -7.74 14.66
N LEU A 77 -3.55 -7.85 13.77
CA LEU A 77 -3.47 -8.90 12.75
C LEU A 77 -2.79 -10.18 13.23
N ASN A 78 -2.32 -10.23 14.48
CA ASN A 78 -1.62 -11.37 15.06
C ASN A 78 -0.40 -11.84 14.25
N LEU A 79 0.41 -10.90 13.79
CA LEU A 79 1.62 -11.22 13.03
C LEU A 79 2.63 -11.95 13.92
N ALA A 80 3.26 -13.00 13.37
CA ALA A 80 4.24 -13.82 14.09
C ALA A 80 5.57 -13.08 14.32
N ARG A 81 5.93 -12.18 13.39
CA ARG A 81 7.10 -11.32 13.46
C ARG A 81 6.75 -9.96 12.92
N ILE A 82 7.28 -8.92 13.54
CA ILE A 82 7.15 -7.55 13.11
C ILE A 82 8.53 -6.92 13.19
N ASP A 83 9.01 -6.38 12.07
CA ASP A 83 10.24 -5.60 12.04
C ASP A 83 10.01 -4.19 12.62
N ASP A 84 11.10 -3.46 12.84
CA ASP A 84 11.00 -2.08 13.32
C ASP A 84 10.19 -1.22 12.35
N VAL A 85 9.33 -0.36 12.90
CA VAL A 85 8.52 0.55 12.10
C VAL A 85 9.39 1.67 11.56
N SER A 86 9.34 1.86 10.23
CA SER A 86 9.95 3.00 9.54
C SER A 86 8.90 4.07 9.26
N THR A 87 9.28 5.33 9.32
CA THR A 87 8.40 6.45 8.98
C THR A 87 8.52 6.83 7.51
N ILE A 88 7.44 7.32 6.93
CA ILE A 88 7.36 7.75 5.54
C ILE A 88 6.42 8.95 5.42
N ASN A 89 6.82 9.92 4.59
CA ASN A 89 5.98 11.08 4.25
C ASN A 89 5.83 11.13 2.73
N PHE A 90 4.60 11.27 2.24
CA PHE A 90 4.34 11.35 0.82
C PHE A 90 3.02 12.07 0.53
N ASN A 91 3.01 12.91 -0.47
CA ASN A 91 1.79 13.57 -0.99
C ASN A 91 0.90 14.23 0.07
N GLY A 92 1.48 14.76 1.14
CA GLY A 92 0.76 15.37 2.27
C GLY A 92 0.27 14.39 3.33
N PHE A 93 0.53 13.10 3.16
CA PHE A 93 0.28 12.07 4.15
C PHE A 93 1.51 11.82 5.01
N LYS A 94 1.28 11.34 6.22
CA LYS A 94 2.30 10.80 7.11
C LYS A 94 2.00 9.35 7.40
N GLY A 95 3.01 8.52 7.35
CA GLY A 95 2.84 7.10 7.56
C GLY A 95 3.98 6.44 8.32
N GLY A 96 3.69 5.25 8.81
CA GLY A 96 4.68 4.30 9.30
C GLY A 96 4.43 2.94 8.65
N TYR A 97 5.49 2.22 8.33
CA TYR A 97 5.37 0.90 7.75
C TYR A 97 6.30 -0.11 8.42
N ALA A 98 5.90 -1.35 8.39
CA ALA A 98 6.66 -2.48 8.89
C ALA A 98 6.40 -3.71 8.02
N GLU A 99 7.32 -4.65 8.08
CA GLU A 99 7.14 -5.99 7.54
C GLU A 99 6.84 -6.98 8.66
N GLY A 100 6.07 -8.00 8.37
CA GLY A 100 5.75 -9.06 9.30
C GLY A 100 5.50 -10.38 8.58
N GLU A 101 5.13 -11.40 9.33
CA GLU A 101 4.77 -12.71 8.81
C GLU A 101 3.45 -13.18 9.43
N LEU A 102 2.60 -13.76 8.59
CA LEU A 102 1.36 -14.42 9.01
C LEU A 102 1.22 -15.75 8.25
N ASP A 103 1.13 -16.85 8.97
CA ASP A 103 0.99 -18.20 8.39
C ASP A 103 2.04 -18.54 7.31
N GLY A 104 3.27 -18.05 7.51
CA GLY A 104 4.38 -18.25 6.59
C GLY A 104 4.44 -17.29 5.39
N ALA A 105 3.47 -16.43 5.22
CA ALA A 105 3.47 -15.39 4.19
C ALA A 105 4.07 -14.09 4.74
N LYS A 106 4.84 -13.38 3.92
CA LYS A 106 5.31 -12.05 4.25
C LYS A 106 4.21 -11.03 4.05
N ILE A 107 4.10 -10.10 4.97
CA ILE A 107 3.11 -9.03 4.95
C ILE A 107 3.80 -7.69 5.15
N PHE A 108 3.42 -6.72 4.33
CA PHE A 108 3.75 -5.32 4.49
C PHE A 108 2.54 -4.59 5.05
N ILE A 109 2.75 -3.78 6.07
CA ILE A 109 1.69 -3.00 6.70
C ILE A 109 2.12 -1.54 6.75
N MET A 110 1.21 -0.64 6.37
CA MET A 110 1.41 0.78 6.51
C MET A 110 0.18 1.43 7.14
N GLY A 111 0.41 2.18 8.20
CA GLY A 111 -0.59 3.11 8.74
C GLY A 111 -0.38 4.49 8.13
N VAL A 112 -1.45 5.14 7.69
CA VAL A 112 -1.41 6.44 7.03
C VAL A 112 -2.35 7.42 7.71
N ILE A 113 -1.85 8.61 7.97
CA ILE A 113 -2.60 9.73 8.55
C ILE A 113 -2.60 10.89 7.57
N ASP A 114 -3.79 11.49 7.37
CA ASP A 114 -3.92 12.80 6.77
C ASP A 114 -3.96 13.86 7.88
N PRO A 115 -2.90 14.68 8.07
CA PRO A 115 -2.87 15.67 9.14
C PRO A 115 -3.94 16.77 9.02
N ASN A 116 -4.54 16.91 7.85
CA ASN A 116 -5.54 17.95 7.54
C ASN A 116 -6.98 17.44 7.60
N SER A 117 -7.19 16.17 7.92
CA SER A 117 -8.50 15.55 8.07
C SER A 117 -8.46 14.43 9.11
N ASP A 118 -9.61 13.91 9.47
CA ASP A 118 -9.76 12.76 10.35
C ASP A 118 -9.85 11.43 9.56
N THR A 119 -9.62 11.47 8.25
CA THR A 119 -9.60 10.29 7.40
C THR A 119 -8.21 9.66 7.42
N ASN A 120 -8.10 8.54 8.11
CA ASN A 120 -6.91 7.72 8.19
C ASN A 120 -7.17 6.38 7.51
N PHE A 121 -6.13 5.70 7.10
CA PHE A 121 -6.28 4.36 6.54
C PHE A 121 -5.03 3.52 6.77
N PHE A 122 -5.18 2.20 6.68
CA PHE A 122 -4.04 1.30 6.60
C PHE A 122 -4.05 0.53 5.30
N VAL A 123 -2.83 0.26 4.84
CA VAL A 123 -2.56 -0.54 3.66
C VAL A 123 -1.92 -1.84 4.11
N ILE A 124 -2.48 -2.95 3.67
CA ILE A 124 -1.95 -4.28 3.94
C ILE A 124 -1.61 -4.90 2.59
N ILE A 125 -0.35 -5.32 2.42
CA ILE A 125 0.07 -6.01 1.21
C ILE A 125 0.62 -7.37 1.60
N THR A 126 0.00 -8.43 1.12
CA THR A 126 0.46 -9.81 1.29
C THR A 126 1.24 -10.23 0.06
N PHE A 127 2.45 -10.71 0.25
CA PHE A 127 3.28 -11.21 -0.84
C PHE A 127 2.95 -12.69 -1.10
N LEU A 128 2.49 -12.98 -2.32
CA LEU A 128 2.07 -14.32 -2.73
C LEU A 128 3.21 -15.17 -3.27
N ASP A 129 4.33 -14.52 -3.60
CA ASP A 129 5.55 -15.17 -4.06
C ASP A 129 6.79 -14.67 -3.31
N GLY A 130 7.96 -15.25 -3.60
CA GLY A 130 9.21 -14.94 -2.93
C GLY A 130 10.03 -13.84 -3.61
N ASP A 131 9.41 -12.91 -4.34
CA ASP A 131 10.12 -11.82 -5.01
C ASP A 131 10.84 -10.91 -4.00
N THR A 132 12.16 -10.76 -4.17
CA THR A 132 12.98 -9.93 -3.30
C THR A 132 12.76 -8.43 -3.51
N ASN A 133 12.17 -8.02 -4.63
CA ASN A 133 11.82 -6.63 -4.92
C ASN A 133 10.42 -6.24 -4.44
N ALA A 134 9.66 -7.18 -3.91
CA ALA A 134 8.26 -6.96 -3.53
C ALA A 134 8.07 -5.84 -2.50
N VAL A 135 8.99 -5.69 -1.55
CA VAL A 135 8.93 -4.61 -0.55
C VAL A 135 9.09 -3.24 -1.21
N ASP A 136 10.05 -3.09 -2.12
CA ASP A 136 10.26 -1.83 -2.85
C ASP A 136 9.02 -1.49 -3.71
N GLU A 137 8.41 -2.47 -4.33
CA GLU A 137 7.17 -2.31 -5.09
C GLU A 137 6.01 -1.90 -4.18
N ALA A 138 5.88 -2.51 -3.01
CA ALA A 138 4.87 -2.14 -2.02
C ALA A 138 5.04 -0.69 -1.55
N VAL A 139 6.27 -0.27 -1.25
CA VAL A 139 6.58 1.12 -0.89
C VAL A 139 6.22 2.09 -2.02
N ASN A 140 6.54 1.73 -3.27
CA ASN A 140 6.22 2.56 -4.43
C ASN A 140 4.71 2.68 -4.66
N ILE A 141 3.94 1.62 -4.49
CA ILE A 141 2.48 1.66 -4.53
C ILE A 141 1.95 2.63 -3.47
N CYS A 142 2.42 2.51 -2.24
CA CYS A 142 2.01 3.38 -1.15
C CYS A 142 2.35 4.85 -1.42
N LYS A 143 3.54 5.13 -1.93
CA LYS A 143 3.95 6.50 -2.30
C LYS A 143 3.15 7.10 -3.46
N SER A 144 2.48 6.29 -4.24
CA SER A 144 1.61 6.75 -5.32
C SER A 144 0.24 7.23 -4.82
N ILE A 145 -0.14 6.90 -3.60
CA ILE A 145 -1.42 7.32 -3.01
C ILE A 145 -1.42 8.84 -2.88
N ARG A 146 -2.46 9.47 -3.43
CA ARG A 146 -2.63 10.92 -3.46
C ARG A 146 -4.10 11.29 -3.32
N LYS A 147 -4.35 12.48 -2.81
CA LYS A 147 -5.70 13.07 -2.77
C LYS A 147 -6.11 13.50 -4.18
N LEU A 148 -7.39 13.35 -4.46
CA LEU A 148 -8.00 13.87 -5.67
C LEU A 148 -8.12 15.40 -5.64
#